data_5fa7f315078c30edca871d693183fd58
#
_entry.id   5fa7f315078c30edca871d693183fd58
#
_cell.length_a   1.000
_cell.length_b   1.000
_cell.length_c   1.000
_cell.angle_alpha   90.00
_cell.angle_beta   90.00
_cell.angle_gamma   90.00
#
_symmetry.space_group_name_H-M   'P 1'
#
loop_
_entity.id
_entity.type
_entity.pdbx_description
1 polymer ?
#
loop_
_entity_poly.entity_id
_entity_poly.type
_entity_poly.pdbx_seq_one_letter_code
_entity_poly.pdbx_strand_id
1 'polypeptide(L)'
;MSLEFSTRRVSLEGKEINVALMEMENAVLLFVWEGIRPLLGTLTVTLPGRISSQLLGDRNTLFGQVLGEQLASYFQKMALVSVNLKFLR
;
A
#
# COMPACT_ATOMS: atom_id res chain seq x y z
N MET A 1 -10.72 19.74 -8.83
CA MET A 1 -9.59 18.84 -8.53
C MET A 1 -9.96 17.43 -8.94
N SER A 2 -9.11 16.76 -9.67
CA SER A 2 -9.33 15.37 -10.03
C SER A 2 -8.41 14.48 -9.22
N LEU A 3 -8.92 13.33 -8.81
CA LEU A 3 -8.16 12.32 -8.10
C LEU A 3 -7.72 11.27 -9.11
N GLU A 4 -6.42 11.04 -9.20
CA GLU A 4 -5.88 10.11 -10.17
C GLU A 4 -4.96 9.11 -9.50
N PHE A 5 -5.10 7.85 -9.91
CA PHE A 5 -4.17 6.81 -9.50
C PHE A 5 -3.07 6.65 -10.53
N SER A 6 -1.84 6.55 -10.06
CA SER A 6 -0.72 6.10 -10.87
C SER A 6 -0.62 4.60 -10.68
N THR A 7 -0.64 3.84 -11.77
CA THR A 7 -0.64 2.39 -11.68
C THR A 7 0.60 1.80 -12.33
N ARG A 8 1.04 0.67 -11.79
CA ARG A 8 2.16 -0.09 -12.32
C ARG A 8 1.85 -1.58 -12.20
N ARG A 9 2.41 -2.34 -13.11
CA ARG A 9 2.30 -3.79 -13.09
C ARG A 9 3.70 -4.38 -13.12
N VAL A 10 3.97 -5.29 -12.20
CA VAL A 10 5.27 -5.91 -12.06
C VAL A 10 5.09 -7.41 -12.02
N SER A 11 5.98 -8.14 -12.67
CA SER A 11 6.01 -9.60 -12.59
C SER A 11 7.09 -9.99 -11.59
N LEU A 12 6.72 -10.77 -10.59
CA LEU A 12 7.65 -11.21 -9.55
C LEU A 12 7.43 -12.69 -9.31
N GLU A 13 8.45 -13.48 -9.58
CA GLU A 13 8.41 -14.94 -9.41
C GLU A 13 7.20 -15.56 -10.10
N GLY A 14 6.91 -15.11 -11.31
CA GLY A 14 5.78 -15.61 -12.08
C GLY A 14 4.43 -15.07 -11.65
N LYS A 15 4.39 -14.19 -10.66
CA LYS A 15 3.17 -13.58 -10.17
C LYS A 15 3.03 -12.17 -10.71
N GLU A 16 1.82 -11.81 -11.09
CA GLU A 16 1.54 -10.46 -11.55
C GLU A 16 1.10 -9.61 -10.37
N ILE A 17 1.90 -8.61 -10.06
CA ILE A 17 1.66 -7.71 -8.95
C ILE A 17 1.25 -6.35 -9.50
N ASN A 18 0.15 -5.84 -9.02
CA ASN A 18 -0.36 -4.54 -9.43
C ASN A 18 -0.25 -3.57 -8.28
N VAL A 19 0.10 -2.33 -8.61
CA VAL A 19 0.28 -1.28 -7.63
C VAL A 19 -0.46 -0.04 -8.11
N ALA A 20 -1.22 0.59 -7.23
CA ALA A 20 -1.91 1.84 -7.53
C ALA A 20 -1.61 2.83 -6.42
N LEU A 21 -1.14 4.01 -6.80
CA LEU A 21 -0.74 5.06 -5.86
C LEU A 21 -1.56 6.31 -6.13
N MET A 22 -2.09 6.91 -5.08
CA MET A 22 -2.78 8.20 -5.18
C MET A 22 -2.26 9.12 -4.10
N GLU A 23 -1.87 10.34 -4.49
CA GLU A 23 -1.45 11.35 -3.54
C GLU A 23 -2.56 12.38 -3.35
N MET A 24 -2.92 12.61 -2.10
CA MET A 24 -3.84 13.66 -1.72
C MET A 24 -3.05 14.74 -0.99
N GLU A 25 -3.70 15.84 -0.67
CA GLU A 25 -2.99 16.93 0.00
C GLU A 25 -2.43 16.51 1.37
N ASN A 26 -3.19 15.70 2.11
CA ASN A 26 -2.81 15.32 3.46
C ASN A 26 -2.52 13.84 3.65
N ALA A 27 -2.52 13.06 2.56
CA ALA A 27 -2.33 11.63 2.66
C ALA A 27 -1.85 11.04 1.34
N VAL A 28 -1.24 9.88 1.43
CA VAL A 28 -0.91 9.09 0.24
C VAL A 28 -1.50 7.70 0.43
N LEU A 29 -2.09 7.16 -0.64
CA LEU A 29 -2.74 5.86 -0.61
C LEU A 29 -2.02 4.93 -1.57
N LEU A 30 -1.71 3.73 -1.10
CA LEU A 30 -1.06 2.71 -1.92
C LEU A 30 -1.86 1.42 -1.83
N PHE A 31 -2.20 0.87 -2.98
CA PHE A 31 -2.87 -0.42 -3.08
C PHE A 31 -1.98 -1.38 -3.82
N VAL A 32 -1.74 -2.54 -3.24
CA VAL A 32 -0.91 -3.59 -3.83
C VAL A 32 -1.75 -4.86 -3.82
N TRP A 33 -1.93 -5.46 -5.00
CA TRP A 33 -2.69 -6.70 -5.07
C TRP A 33 -2.09 -7.61 -6.13
N GLU A 34 -2.42 -8.87 -6.01
CA GLU A 34 -1.97 -9.91 -6.93
C GLU A 34 -3.13 -10.31 -7.83
N GLY A 35 -2.85 -10.43 -9.12
CA GLY A 35 -3.86 -10.89 -10.07
C GLY A 35 -4.60 -9.75 -10.75
N ILE A 36 -5.67 -10.11 -11.45
CA ILE A 36 -6.37 -9.17 -12.33
C ILE A 36 -7.27 -8.22 -11.55
N ARG A 37 -7.93 -8.72 -10.51
CA ARG A 37 -8.93 -7.93 -9.79
C ARG A 37 -8.33 -7.17 -8.62
N PRO A 38 -8.54 -5.85 -8.54
CA PRO A 38 -8.11 -5.11 -7.36
C PRO A 38 -8.85 -5.60 -6.13
N LEU A 39 -8.09 -5.95 -5.11
CA LEU A 39 -8.64 -6.46 -3.86
C LEU A 39 -8.05 -5.69 -2.70
N LEU A 40 -8.91 -5.30 -1.76
CA LEU A 40 -8.44 -4.71 -0.53
C LEU A 40 -7.88 -5.81 0.36
N GLY A 41 -6.72 -5.57 0.92
CA GLY A 41 -6.08 -6.53 1.80
C GLY A 41 -5.82 -5.97 3.17
N THR A 42 -4.69 -6.34 3.75
CA THR A 42 -4.28 -5.81 5.04
C THR A 42 -4.07 -4.31 4.92
N LEU A 43 -4.81 -3.57 5.71
CA LEU A 43 -4.80 -2.11 5.65
C LEU A 43 -4.03 -1.56 6.84
N THR A 44 -3.03 -0.74 6.53
CA THR A 44 -2.13 -0.15 7.52
C THR A 44 -2.11 1.36 7.34
N VAL A 45 -2.14 2.10 8.45
CA VAL A 45 -1.96 3.54 8.43
C VAL A 45 -0.66 3.89 9.12
N THR A 46 0.12 4.79 8.54
CA THR A 46 1.39 5.24 9.09
C THR A 46 1.43 6.75 9.08
N LEU A 47 1.80 7.35 10.20
CA LEU A 47 2.00 8.78 10.30
C LEU A 47 3.50 9.10 10.15
N PRO A 48 3.87 10.26 9.59
CA PRO A 48 5.28 10.60 9.43
C PRO A 48 6.00 10.57 10.77
N GLY A 49 7.15 9.89 10.80
CA GLY A 49 7.93 9.79 12.04
C GLY A 49 7.27 8.98 13.13
N ARG A 50 6.23 8.22 12.83
CA ARG A 50 5.49 7.45 13.80
C ARG A 50 5.45 5.99 13.40
N ILE A 51 5.00 5.17 14.34
CA ILE A 51 4.83 3.75 14.06
C ILE A 51 3.56 3.52 13.26
N SER A 52 3.54 2.43 12.52
CA SER A 52 2.38 2.03 11.75
C SER A 52 1.35 1.35 12.64
N SER A 53 0.09 1.50 12.28
CA SER A 53 -1.02 0.80 12.93
C SER A 53 -1.79 0.02 11.88
N GLN A 54 -1.99 -1.26 12.16
CA GLN A 54 -2.79 -2.11 11.29
C GLN A 54 -4.27 -1.88 11.60
N LEU A 55 -5.05 -1.55 10.56
CA LEU A 55 -6.46 -1.29 10.74
C LEU A 55 -7.30 -2.53 10.53
N LEU A 56 -6.97 -3.36 9.55
CA LEU A 56 -7.65 -4.63 9.35
C LEU A 56 -6.76 -5.59 8.57
N GLY A 57 -7.12 -6.88 8.63
CA GLY A 57 -6.36 -7.92 7.99
C GLY A 57 -5.28 -8.46 8.90
N ASP A 58 -4.68 -9.58 8.51
CA ASP A 58 -3.62 -10.19 9.29
C ASP A 58 -2.48 -10.73 8.42
N ARG A 59 -2.62 -10.58 7.11
CA ARG A 59 -1.61 -11.07 6.15
C ARG A 59 -0.81 -9.88 5.62
N ASN A 60 0.46 -10.11 5.34
CA ASN A 60 1.33 -9.09 4.77
C ASN A 60 1.53 -7.89 5.69
N THR A 61 1.39 -8.07 6.99
CA THR A 61 1.43 -6.98 7.95
C THR A 61 2.78 -6.25 7.92
N LEU A 62 3.87 -7.01 7.97
CA LEU A 62 5.20 -6.41 7.98
C LEU A 62 5.47 -5.66 6.68
N PHE A 63 5.08 -6.24 5.56
CA PHE A 63 5.28 -5.61 4.26
C PHE A 63 4.53 -4.29 4.17
N GLY A 64 3.28 -4.27 4.64
CA GLY A 64 2.48 -3.06 4.68
C GLY A 64 3.09 -1.99 5.58
N GLN A 65 3.62 -2.39 6.73
CA GLN A 65 4.27 -1.45 7.65
C GLN A 65 5.52 -0.83 7.04
N VAL A 66 6.35 -1.65 6.39
CA VAL A 66 7.57 -1.15 5.75
C VAL A 66 7.24 -0.17 4.64
N LEU A 67 6.29 -0.54 3.78
CA LEU A 67 5.87 0.36 2.70
C LEU A 67 5.26 1.64 3.25
N GLY A 68 4.43 1.53 4.27
CA GLY A 68 3.80 2.70 4.87
C GLY A 68 4.82 3.67 5.45
N GLU A 69 5.82 3.14 6.16
CA GLU A 69 6.86 3.97 6.75
C GLU A 69 7.69 4.67 5.69
N GLN A 70 8.02 3.98 4.60
CA GLN A 70 8.76 4.59 3.52
C GLN A 70 7.96 5.68 2.82
N LEU A 71 6.68 5.42 2.55
CA LEU A 71 5.82 6.40 1.90
C LEU A 71 5.58 7.62 2.79
N ALA A 72 5.26 7.39 4.06
CA ALA A 72 5.02 8.49 4.98
C ALA A 72 6.25 9.38 5.12
N SER A 73 7.43 8.77 5.15
CA SER A 73 8.68 9.51 5.25
C SER A 73 8.97 10.29 3.96
N TYR A 74 8.77 9.64 2.81
CA TYR A 74 9.07 10.27 1.53
C TYR A 74 8.13 11.45 1.24
N PHE A 75 6.84 11.24 1.43
CA PHE A 75 5.84 12.26 1.12
C PHE A 75 5.58 13.22 2.28
N GLN A 76 6.07 12.90 3.46
CA GLN A 76 5.84 13.70 4.67
C GLN A 76 4.35 13.86 4.95
N LYS A 77 3.61 12.77 4.77
CA LYS A 77 2.16 12.71 4.91
C LYS A 77 1.77 11.38 5.52
N MET A 78 0.54 11.32 6.01
CA MET A 78 -0.03 10.05 6.43
C MET A 78 -0.09 9.11 5.22
N ALA A 79 0.27 7.86 5.42
CA ALA A 79 0.21 6.85 4.36
C ALA A 79 -0.78 5.75 4.74
N LEU A 80 -1.69 5.44 3.81
CA LEU A 80 -2.56 4.27 3.93
C LEU A 80 -2.13 3.26 2.89
N VAL A 81 -1.86 2.03 3.35
CA VAL A 81 -1.35 0.98 2.49
C VAL A 81 -2.23 -0.25 2.62
N SER A 82 -2.72 -0.74 1.49
CA SER A 82 -3.47 -1.98 1.40
C SER A 82 -2.62 -3.01 0.66
N VAL A 83 -2.36 -4.16 1.26
CA VAL A 83 -1.56 -5.21 0.65
C VAL A 83 -2.35 -6.50 0.63
N ASN A 84 -2.51 -7.07 -0.56
CA ASN A 84 -3.19 -8.35 -0.75
C ASN A 84 -2.33 -9.23 -1.66
N LEU A 85 -1.32 -9.84 -1.09
CA LEU A 85 -0.40 -10.72 -1.81
C LEU A 85 -0.52 -12.12 -1.23
N LYS A 86 -1.00 -13.06 -2.04
CA LYS A 86 -1.28 -14.41 -1.57
C LYS A 86 -0.02 -15.22 -1.31
N PHE A 87 1.05 -14.92 -2.04
CA PHE A 87 2.29 -15.68 -1.90
C PHE A 87 3.19 -15.14 -0.79
N LEU A 88 2.85 -14.01 -0.20
CA LEU A 88 3.63 -13.36 0.85
C LEU A 88 2.86 -13.42 2.15
N ARG A 89 3.53 -13.72 3.25
CA ARG A 89 2.88 -13.82 4.56
C ARG A 89 3.24 -12.67 5.49
#